data_e4fa69f046ac5f1a5f467b060620df48
#
_entry.id   e4fa69f046ac5f1a5f467b060620df48
#
_cell.length_a   1.000
_cell.length_b   1.000
_cell.length_c   1.000
_cell.angle_alpha   90.00
_cell.angle_beta   90.00
_cell.angle_gamma   90.00
#
_symmetry.space_group_name_H-M   'P 1'
#
loop_
_entity.id
_entity.type
_entity.pdbx_description
1 polymer ?
#
loop_
_entity_poly.entity_id
_entity_poly.type
_entity_poly.pdbx_seq_one_letter_code
_entity_poly.pdbx_strand_id
1 'polypeptide(L)'
;LISLIDRPTSGTIKFNKIQVNFNESEKNDIFRSKKIGIIYQQNNLLTDFTALENIYLASLAVNGNKELAINNAETLLKEIGLSKRADHFPSQLSGGEAQRVAIARAIVNDPEIILADEPTGSLDIETAKDIFDLLNKQNRSNRLIIFATHNRFFANKADCLLELKNGSIKT
;
A
#
# COMPACT_ATOMS: atom_id res chain seq x y z
N LEU A 1 6.08 8.02 -9.89
CA LEU A 1 7.33 7.53 -10.48
C LEU A 1 7.79 6.22 -9.83
N ILE A 2 8.05 6.18 -8.50
CA ILE A 2 8.52 4.96 -7.80
C ILE A 2 7.50 3.81 -7.91
N SER A 3 6.21 4.13 -8.00
CA SER A 3 5.13 3.16 -8.23
C SER A 3 5.13 2.54 -9.64
N LEU A 4 5.96 3.02 -10.56
CA LEU A 4 6.03 2.64 -11.97
C LEU A 4 4.72 2.88 -12.76
N ILE A 5 3.84 3.76 -12.27
CA ILE A 5 2.62 4.18 -12.99
C ILE A 5 2.99 5.25 -14.02
N ASP A 6 3.81 6.23 -13.62
CA ASP A 6 4.26 7.32 -14.47
C ASP A 6 5.73 7.18 -14.86
N ARG A 7 6.07 7.73 -16.03
CA ARG A 7 7.44 7.78 -16.54
C ARG A 7 8.14 9.07 -16.11
N PRO A 8 9.42 9.03 -15.74
CA PRO A 8 10.19 10.24 -15.50
C PRO A 8 10.47 10.98 -16.82
N THR A 9 10.50 12.31 -16.79
CA THR A 9 10.92 13.14 -17.93
C THR A 9 12.39 12.89 -18.27
N SER A 10 13.21 12.67 -17.23
CA SER A 10 14.64 12.37 -17.35
C SER A 10 15.12 11.61 -16.11
N GLY A 11 16.33 11.05 -16.16
CA GLY A 11 16.89 10.27 -15.09
C GLY A 11 16.54 8.79 -15.13
N THR A 12 16.92 8.05 -14.09
CA THR A 12 16.75 6.60 -14.01
C THR A 12 16.25 6.17 -12.63
N ILE A 13 15.45 5.12 -12.59
CA ILE A 13 15.04 4.44 -11.36
C ILE A 13 15.70 3.05 -11.35
N LYS A 14 16.22 2.66 -10.20
CA LYS A 14 16.82 1.33 -10.01
C LYS A 14 16.22 0.66 -8.77
N PHE A 15 15.86 -0.62 -8.91
CA PHE A 15 15.50 -1.50 -7.80
C PHE A 15 16.58 -2.58 -7.67
N ASN A 16 17.19 -2.71 -6.50
CA ASN A 16 18.28 -3.67 -6.26
C ASN A 16 19.37 -3.65 -7.35
N LYS A 17 19.81 -2.43 -7.75
CA LYS A 17 20.79 -2.17 -8.83
C LYS A 17 20.29 -2.45 -10.27
N ILE A 18 19.09 -3.01 -10.45
CA ILE A 18 18.50 -3.25 -11.77
C ILE A 18 17.77 -1.97 -12.20
N GLN A 19 18.15 -1.45 -13.36
CA GLN A 19 17.51 -0.26 -13.92
C GLN A 19 16.15 -0.60 -14.53
N VAL A 20 15.14 0.20 -14.19
CA VAL A 20 13.80 0.09 -14.78
C VAL A 20 13.82 0.57 -16.22
N ASN A 21 13.30 -0.26 -17.13
CA ASN A 21 13.05 0.12 -18.51
C ASN A 21 11.57 0.49 -18.68
N PHE A 22 11.26 1.77 -18.76
CA PHE A 22 9.89 2.27 -18.89
C PHE A 22 9.23 1.95 -20.24
N ASN A 23 9.96 1.42 -21.21
CA ASN A 23 9.38 0.96 -22.47
C ASN A 23 8.82 -0.47 -22.39
N GLU A 24 9.08 -1.18 -21.30
CA GLU A 24 8.61 -2.55 -21.05
C GLU A 24 7.41 -2.54 -20.07
N SER A 25 6.27 -1.98 -20.50
CA SER A 25 5.10 -1.77 -19.63
C SER A 25 4.62 -3.07 -18.97
N GLU A 26 4.51 -4.17 -19.71
CA GLU A 26 4.07 -5.47 -19.16
C GLU A 26 5.00 -5.99 -18.06
N LYS A 27 6.32 -5.88 -18.24
CA LYS A 27 7.28 -6.28 -17.21
C LYS A 27 7.19 -5.39 -15.97
N ASN A 28 6.97 -4.09 -16.17
CA ASN A 28 6.79 -3.14 -15.08
C ASN A 28 5.47 -3.40 -14.32
N ASP A 29 4.40 -3.79 -15.01
CA ASP A 29 3.13 -4.15 -14.41
C ASP A 29 3.25 -5.43 -13.57
N ILE A 30 3.92 -6.45 -14.09
CA ILE A 30 4.23 -7.68 -13.35
C ILE A 30 5.13 -7.38 -12.15
N PHE A 31 6.15 -6.54 -12.31
CA PHE A 31 7.01 -6.15 -11.21
C PHE A 31 6.22 -5.41 -10.12
N ARG A 32 5.42 -4.40 -10.52
CA ARG A 32 4.58 -3.62 -9.61
C ARG A 32 3.64 -4.53 -8.82
N SER A 33 2.90 -5.42 -9.49
CA SER A 33 1.91 -6.28 -8.85
C SER A 33 2.52 -7.22 -7.81
N LYS A 34 3.78 -7.64 -7.98
CA LYS A 34 4.47 -8.57 -7.10
C LYS A 34 5.31 -7.90 -6.02
N LYS A 35 5.86 -6.70 -6.31
CA LYS A 35 6.93 -6.10 -5.49
C LYS A 35 6.53 -4.79 -4.82
N ILE A 36 5.45 -4.15 -5.26
CA ILE A 36 5.06 -2.82 -4.78
C ILE A 36 3.63 -2.87 -4.27
N GLY A 37 3.43 -2.62 -2.98
CA GLY A 37 2.12 -2.32 -2.41
C GLY A 37 1.88 -0.81 -2.42
N ILE A 38 0.70 -0.37 -2.85
CA ILE A 38 0.36 1.06 -2.90
C ILE A 38 -0.86 1.32 -2.01
N ILE A 39 -0.72 2.30 -1.11
CA ILE A 39 -1.76 2.77 -0.22
C ILE A 39 -2.01 4.23 -0.56
N TYR A 40 -3.24 4.55 -0.94
CA TYR A 40 -3.66 5.91 -1.31
C TYR A 40 -4.30 6.64 -0.13
N GLN A 41 -4.28 7.96 -0.19
CA GLN A 41 -4.96 8.84 0.77
C GLN A 41 -6.46 8.56 0.80
N GLN A 42 -7.09 8.49 -0.35
CA GLN A 42 -8.43 7.95 -0.52
C GLN A 42 -8.26 6.47 -0.80
N ASN A 43 -8.63 5.60 0.11
CA ASN A 43 -8.34 4.16 0.10
C ASN A 43 -8.57 3.44 -1.24
N ASN A 44 -9.31 4.06 -2.18
CA ASN A 44 -9.58 3.59 -3.55
C ASN A 44 -10.03 2.11 -3.58
N LEU A 45 -10.92 1.74 -2.67
CA LEU A 45 -11.54 0.43 -2.69
C LEU A 45 -12.52 0.33 -3.86
N LEU A 46 -12.60 -0.86 -4.43
CA LEU A 46 -13.58 -1.20 -5.44
C LEU A 46 -14.95 -1.24 -4.78
N THR A 47 -15.84 -0.32 -5.14
CA THR A 47 -17.12 -0.07 -4.45
C THR A 47 -18.11 -1.22 -4.59
N ASP A 48 -18.04 -1.96 -5.69
CA ASP A 48 -18.93 -3.09 -6.03
C ASP A 48 -18.43 -4.42 -5.47
N PHE A 49 -17.34 -4.41 -4.69
CA PHE A 49 -16.72 -5.58 -4.11
C PHE A 49 -16.63 -5.44 -2.59
N THR A 50 -16.81 -6.54 -1.88
CA THR A 50 -16.69 -6.60 -0.43
C THR A 50 -15.26 -6.35 0.06
N ALA A 51 -15.06 -6.20 1.37
CA ALA A 51 -13.73 -6.07 1.97
C ALA A 51 -12.84 -7.27 1.64
N LEU A 52 -13.38 -8.49 1.73
CA LEU A 52 -12.67 -9.72 1.36
C LEU A 52 -12.27 -9.70 -0.12
N GLU A 53 -13.21 -9.35 -1.00
CA GLU A 53 -12.99 -9.31 -2.44
C GLU A 53 -11.94 -8.27 -2.84
N ASN A 54 -11.97 -7.08 -2.23
CA ASN A 54 -10.95 -6.06 -2.45
C ASN A 54 -9.53 -6.55 -2.16
N ILE A 55 -9.37 -7.44 -1.18
CA ILE A 55 -8.05 -7.99 -0.82
C ILE A 55 -7.70 -9.17 -1.73
N TYR A 56 -8.60 -10.17 -1.87
CA TYR A 56 -8.24 -11.39 -2.60
C TYR A 56 -8.06 -11.14 -4.10
N LEU A 57 -8.76 -10.19 -4.71
CA LEU A 57 -8.58 -9.86 -6.13
C LEU A 57 -7.14 -9.40 -6.45
N ALA A 58 -6.51 -8.66 -5.55
CA ALA A 58 -5.11 -8.28 -5.70
C ALA A 58 -4.16 -9.49 -5.65
N SER A 59 -4.47 -10.48 -4.81
CA SER A 59 -3.70 -11.73 -4.73
C SER A 59 -3.97 -12.63 -5.94
N LEU A 60 -5.23 -12.75 -6.35
CA LEU A 60 -5.64 -13.56 -7.51
C LEU A 60 -4.96 -13.09 -8.79
N ALA A 61 -4.85 -11.78 -9.00
CA ALA A 61 -4.20 -11.18 -10.17
C ALA A 61 -2.71 -11.56 -10.30
N VAL A 62 -2.06 -11.95 -9.20
CA VAL A 62 -0.62 -12.29 -9.19
C VAL A 62 -0.40 -13.79 -9.29
N ASN A 63 -1.18 -14.60 -8.56
CA ASN A 63 -0.93 -16.04 -8.43
C ASN A 63 -1.90 -16.94 -9.22
N GLY A 64 -3.02 -16.39 -9.69
CA GLY A 64 -4.02 -17.11 -10.50
C GLY A 64 -4.81 -18.18 -9.72
N ASN A 65 -4.55 -18.38 -8.43
CA ASN A 65 -5.22 -19.39 -7.61
C ASN A 65 -6.23 -18.72 -6.67
N LYS A 66 -7.53 -18.91 -6.95
CA LYS A 66 -8.63 -18.26 -6.21
C LYS A 66 -8.71 -18.73 -4.76
N GLU A 67 -8.54 -20.01 -4.50
CA GLU A 67 -8.62 -20.58 -3.14
C GLU A 67 -7.49 -20.03 -2.25
N LEU A 68 -6.26 -20.04 -2.77
CA LEU A 68 -5.12 -19.45 -2.07
C LEU A 68 -5.30 -17.94 -1.84
N ALA A 69 -5.84 -17.22 -2.83
CA ALA A 69 -6.07 -15.78 -2.71
C ALA A 69 -7.09 -15.45 -1.62
N ILE A 70 -8.18 -16.23 -1.53
CA ILE A 70 -9.20 -16.09 -0.48
C ILE A 70 -8.59 -16.38 0.90
N ASN A 71 -7.88 -17.49 1.06
CA ASN A 71 -7.26 -17.88 2.34
C ASN A 71 -6.26 -16.80 2.83
N ASN A 72 -5.46 -16.24 1.92
CA ASN A 72 -4.54 -15.14 2.25
C ASN A 72 -5.31 -13.89 2.71
N ALA A 73 -6.40 -13.54 2.02
CA ALA A 73 -7.22 -12.38 2.35
C ALA A 73 -7.94 -12.55 3.70
N GLU A 74 -8.49 -13.73 4.00
CA GLU A 74 -9.13 -14.04 5.29
C GLU A 74 -8.11 -13.93 6.44
N THR A 75 -6.90 -14.45 6.23
CA THR A 75 -5.81 -14.32 7.20
C THR A 75 -5.49 -12.88 7.50
N LEU A 76 -5.35 -12.04 6.46
CA LEU A 76 -5.10 -10.61 6.62
C LEU A 76 -6.27 -9.88 7.29
N LEU A 77 -7.52 -10.20 6.92
CA LEU A 77 -8.70 -9.62 7.58
C LEU A 77 -8.71 -9.93 9.08
N LYS A 78 -8.27 -11.12 9.48
CA LYS A 78 -8.12 -11.48 10.89
C LYS A 78 -7.00 -10.67 11.56
N GLU A 79 -5.85 -10.52 10.91
CA GLU A 79 -4.71 -9.77 11.44
C GLU A 79 -5.03 -8.29 11.67
N ILE A 80 -5.84 -7.68 10.77
CA ILE A 80 -6.27 -6.28 10.90
C ILE A 80 -7.54 -6.09 11.74
N GLY A 81 -8.07 -7.19 12.34
CA GLY A 81 -9.24 -7.15 13.23
C GLY A 81 -10.58 -6.97 12.52
N LEU A 82 -10.68 -7.30 11.24
CA LEU A 82 -11.87 -7.08 10.40
C LEU A 82 -12.54 -8.36 9.91
N SER A 83 -12.34 -9.53 10.55
CA SER A 83 -12.97 -10.80 10.15
C SER A 83 -14.51 -10.70 10.05
N LYS A 84 -15.14 -9.92 10.94
CA LYS A 84 -16.61 -9.71 10.94
C LYS A 84 -17.08 -8.75 9.86
N ARG A 85 -16.16 -8.12 9.13
CA ARG A 85 -16.41 -7.15 8.06
C ARG A 85 -16.10 -7.71 6.67
N ALA A 86 -15.75 -9.00 6.57
CA ALA A 86 -15.36 -9.65 5.30
C ALA A 86 -16.35 -9.39 4.17
N ASP A 87 -17.66 -9.53 4.45
CA ASP A 87 -18.73 -9.38 3.47
C ASP A 87 -19.31 -7.96 3.36
N HIS A 88 -18.71 -6.97 4.06
CA HIS A 88 -19.16 -5.58 3.98
C HIS A 88 -18.59 -4.90 2.75
N PHE A 89 -19.43 -4.11 2.08
CA PHE A 89 -19.02 -3.21 1.01
C PHE A 89 -18.31 -1.96 1.57
N PRO A 90 -17.47 -1.28 0.78
CA PRO A 90 -16.78 -0.06 1.23
C PRO A 90 -17.68 1.00 1.86
N SER A 91 -18.91 1.16 1.35
CA SER A 91 -19.91 2.09 1.88
C SER A 91 -20.42 1.77 3.29
N GLN A 92 -20.18 0.54 3.76
CA GLN A 92 -20.60 0.04 5.07
C GLN A 92 -19.46 0.06 6.09
N LEU A 93 -18.25 0.46 5.66
CA LEU A 93 -17.06 0.52 6.50
C LEU A 93 -16.83 1.95 7.00
N SER A 94 -16.33 2.09 8.23
CA SER A 94 -15.80 3.38 8.69
C SER A 94 -14.53 3.75 7.90
N GLY A 95 -14.12 5.02 7.92
CA GLY A 95 -12.90 5.45 7.23
C GLY A 95 -11.65 4.67 7.67
N GLY A 96 -11.50 4.40 8.97
CA GLY A 96 -10.40 3.60 9.48
C GLY A 96 -10.49 2.11 9.11
N GLU A 97 -11.70 1.52 9.05
CA GLU A 97 -11.90 0.15 8.57
C GLU A 97 -11.55 0.04 7.08
N ALA A 98 -12.03 0.98 6.25
CA ALA A 98 -11.72 1.02 4.83
C ALA A 98 -10.21 1.19 4.58
N GLN A 99 -9.54 2.03 5.37
CA GLN A 99 -8.08 2.20 5.27
C GLN A 99 -7.33 0.92 5.67
N ARG A 100 -7.77 0.21 6.71
CA ARG A 100 -7.20 -1.11 7.05
C ARG A 100 -7.37 -2.12 5.93
N VAL A 101 -8.52 -2.17 5.27
CA VAL A 101 -8.73 -3.02 4.08
C VAL A 101 -7.79 -2.62 2.94
N ALA A 102 -7.58 -1.32 2.67
CA ALA A 102 -6.66 -0.85 1.65
C ALA A 102 -5.21 -1.24 1.96
N ILE A 103 -4.79 -1.20 3.22
CA ILE A 103 -3.48 -1.69 3.65
C ILE A 103 -3.37 -3.20 3.42
N ALA A 104 -4.36 -4.00 3.85
CA ALA A 104 -4.35 -5.44 3.63
C ALA A 104 -4.27 -5.79 2.15
N ARG A 105 -5.01 -5.08 1.29
CA ARG A 105 -4.91 -5.21 -0.17
C ARG A 105 -3.50 -4.92 -0.69
N ALA A 106 -2.85 -3.89 -0.15
CA ALA A 106 -1.50 -3.51 -0.58
C ALA A 106 -0.43 -4.55 -0.17
N ILE A 107 -0.63 -5.27 0.96
CA ILE A 107 0.36 -6.21 1.50
C ILE A 107 0.09 -7.68 1.20
N VAL A 108 -1.06 -8.04 0.59
CA VAL A 108 -1.48 -9.43 0.38
C VAL A 108 -0.50 -10.27 -0.45
N ASN A 109 0.27 -9.63 -1.33
CA ASN A 109 1.30 -10.28 -2.15
C ASN A 109 2.70 -10.20 -1.53
N ASP A 110 2.82 -9.87 -0.25
CA ASP A 110 4.08 -9.74 0.49
C ASP A 110 5.12 -8.86 -0.24
N PRO A 111 4.79 -7.60 -0.61
CA PRO A 111 5.65 -6.75 -1.43
C PRO A 111 6.94 -6.37 -0.69
N GLU A 112 8.03 -6.14 -1.45
CA GLU A 112 9.30 -5.63 -0.92
C GLU A 112 9.26 -4.12 -0.65
N ILE A 113 8.33 -3.41 -1.30
CA ILE A 113 8.18 -1.96 -1.19
C ILE A 113 6.72 -1.62 -0.89
N ILE A 114 6.48 -0.80 0.12
CA ILE A 114 5.17 -0.21 0.38
C ILE A 114 5.30 1.30 0.15
N LEU A 115 4.44 1.82 -0.73
CA LEU A 115 4.29 3.25 -0.98
C LEU A 115 2.97 3.71 -0.37
N ALA A 116 2.99 4.67 0.53
CA ALA A 116 1.80 5.20 1.17
C ALA A 116 1.74 6.73 0.97
N ASP A 117 0.67 7.19 0.36
CA ASP A 117 0.42 8.61 0.14
C ASP A 117 -0.63 9.09 1.15
N GLU A 118 -0.22 9.93 2.09
CA GLU A 118 -1.05 10.45 3.20
C GLU A 118 -1.97 9.38 3.84
N PRO A 119 -1.43 8.22 4.27
CA PRO A 119 -2.24 7.06 4.66
C PRO A 119 -3.13 7.32 5.88
N THR A 120 -2.97 8.45 6.55
CA THR A 120 -3.71 8.86 7.75
C THR A 120 -4.40 10.22 7.59
N GLY A 121 -4.29 10.85 6.43
CA GLY A 121 -4.69 12.26 6.23
C GLY A 121 -6.17 12.57 6.40
N SER A 122 -7.04 11.58 6.23
CA SER A 122 -8.51 11.72 6.36
C SER A 122 -9.08 11.16 7.67
N LEU A 123 -8.21 10.75 8.61
CA LEU A 123 -8.61 10.04 9.83
C LEU A 123 -8.46 10.93 11.07
N ASP A 124 -9.25 10.64 12.10
CA ASP A 124 -9.03 11.21 13.43
C ASP A 124 -7.70 10.73 14.03
N ILE A 125 -7.23 11.43 15.07
CA ILE A 125 -5.89 11.21 15.63
C ILE A 125 -5.69 9.80 16.18
N GLU A 126 -6.70 9.20 16.82
CA GLU A 126 -6.60 7.86 17.41
C GLU A 126 -6.54 6.80 16.30
N THR A 127 -7.46 6.86 15.36
CA THR A 127 -7.46 5.98 14.19
C THR A 127 -6.18 6.13 13.36
N ALA A 128 -5.68 7.36 13.21
CA ALA A 128 -4.42 7.62 12.50
C ALA A 128 -3.21 6.95 13.16
N LYS A 129 -3.15 6.92 14.50
CA LYS A 129 -2.10 6.18 15.23
C LYS A 129 -2.20 4.69 14.99
N ASP A 130 -3.41 4.12 15.06
CA ASP A 130 -3.63 2.69 14.81
C ASP A 130 -3.19 2.28 13.40
N ILE A 131 -3.51 3.10 12.40
CA ILE A 131 -3.10 2.89 11.01
C ILE A 131 -1.59 2.98 10.86
N PHE A 132 -0.96 3.97 11.50
CA PHE A 132 0.50 4.09 11.49
C PHE A 132 1.18 2.89 12.15
N ASP A 133 0.67 2.44 13.29
CA ASP A 133 1.20 1.26 14.01
C ASP A 133 1.00 -0.03 13.19
N LEU A 134 -0.12 -0.14 12.46
CA LEU A 134 -0.33 -1.24 11.53
C LEU A 134 0.70 -1.23 10.39
N LEU A 135 0.99 -0.08 9.81
CA LEU A 135 2.04 0.08 8.80
C LEU A 135 3.43 -0.23 9.38
N ASN A 136 3.72 0.26 10.57
CA ASN A 136 5.00 0.04 11.23
C ASN A 136 5.24 -1.46 11.54
N LYS A 137 4.20 -2.22 11.87
CA LYS A 137 4.28 -3.69 12.01
C LYS A 137 4.66 -4.38 10.69
N GLN A 138 4.47 -3.72 9.55
CA GLN A 138 4.92 -4.23 8.25
C GLN A 138 6.41 -3.99 7.99
N ASN A 139 7.10 -3.22 8.84
CA ASN A 139 8.54 -3.02 8.74
C ASN A 139 9.27 -4.33 9.04
N ARG A 140 9.96 -4.86 8.04
CA ARG A 140 10.76 -6.09 8.10
C ARG A 140 12.13 -5.80 7.49
N SER A 141 13.14 -6.59 7.81
CA SER A 141 14.52 -6.39 7.35
C SER A 141 14.71 -6.31 5.82
N ASN A 142 13.76 -6.85 5.05
CA ASN A 142 13.78 -6.85 3.58
C ASN A 142 12.67 -6.02 2.94
N ARG A 143 11.97 -5.16 3.71
CA ARG A 143 10.86 -4.34 3.19
C ARG A 143 11.15 -2.86 3.41
N LEU A 144 11.03 -2.09 2.34
CA LEU A 144 11.11 -0.63 2.37
C LEU A 144 9.70 -0.04 2.44
N ILE A 145 9.45 0.81 3.44
CA ILE A 145 8.20 1.57 3.53
C ILE A 145 8.53 3.04 3.25
N ILE A 146 7.92 3.60 2.21
CA ILE A 146 8.01 5.01 1.87
C ILE A 146 6.62 5.61 2.04
N PHE A 147 6.48 6.60 2.90
CA PHE A 147 5.23 7.32 3.03
C PHE A 147 5.43 8.82 2.83
N ALA A 148 4.53 9.45 2.08
CA ALA A 148 4.44 10.88 1.96
C ALA A 148 3.44 11.39 3.00
N THR A 149 3.80 12.40 3.78
CA THR A 149 2.89 13.02 4.73
C THR A 149 3.28 14.46 5.04
N HIS A 150 2.28 15.30 5.27
CA HIS A 150 2.47 16.63 5.84
C HIS A 150 2.38 16.62 7.39
N ASN A 151 2.03 15.49 8.00
CA ASN A 151 1.95 15.35 9.44
C ASN A 151 3.34 15.08 10.05
N ARG A 152 3.91 16.12 10.68
CA ARG A 152 5.24 16.05 11.31
C ARG A 152 5.36 14.99 12.42
N PHE A 153 4.26 14.69 13.10
CA PHE A 153 4.29 13.67 14.16
C PHE A 153 4.62 12.28 13.59
N PHE A 154 4.06 11.93 12.43
CA PHE A 154 4.38 10.66 11.77
C PHE A 154 5.70 10.73 10.99
N ALA A 155 5.98 11.85 10.33
CA ALA A 155 7.25 12.05 9.61
C ALA A 155 8.47 11.82 10.51
N ASN A 156 8.43 12.34 11.73
CA ASN A 156 9.53 12.21 12.72
C ASN A 156 9.73 10.79 13.28
N LYS A 157 8.85 9.86 12.95
CA LYS A 157 8.98 8.44 13.34
C LYS A 157 9.67 7.58 12.28
N ALA A 158 9.97 8.16 11.11
CA ALA A 158 10.69 7.46 10.05
C ALA A 158 12.19 7.37 10.34
N ASP A 159 12.84 6.30 9.87
CA ASP A 159 14.28 6.12 9.98
C ASP A 159 15.05 7.14 9.12
N CYS A 160 14.43 7.63 8.04
CA CYS A 160 14.98 8.64 7.13
C CYS A 160 13.88 9.62 6.72
N LEU A 161 14.17 10.91 6.82
CA LEU A 161 13.27 11.99 6.42
C LEU A 161 13.84 12.73 5.21
N LEU A 162 13.04 12.83 4.15
CA LEU A 162 13.34 13.62 2.96
C LEU A 162 12.32 14.75 2.84
N GLU A 163 12.78 15.99 2.81
CA GLU A 163 11.91 17.15 2.60
C GLU A 163 11.82 17.49 1.12
N LEU A 164 10.60 17.47 0.56
CA LEU A 164 10.35 17.95 -0.80
C LEU A 164 9.96 19.43 -0.75
N LYS A 165 10.80 20.29 -1.32
CA LYS A 165 10.55 21.73 -1.37
C LYS A 165 10.86 22.29 -2.76
N ASN A 166 9.88 23.00 -3.35
CA ASN A 166 9.99 23.60 -4.68
C ASN A 166 10.46 22.58 -5.76
N GLY A 167 9.91 21.35 -5.72
CA GLY A 167 10.24 20.31 -6.68
C GLY A 167 11.60 19.62 -6.48
N SER A 168 12.31 19.93 -5.40
CA SER A 168 13.64 19.37 -5.09
C SER A 168 13.64 18.71 -3.72
N ILE A 169 14.35 17.57 -3.61
CA ILE A 169 14.57 16.89 -2.33
C ILE A 169 15.71 17.61 -1.61
N LYS A 170 15.46 17.96 -0.34
CA LYS A 170 16.47 18.42 0.61
C LYS A 170 16.75 17.29 1.60
N THR A 171 18.00 16.97 1.77
CA THR A 171 18.51 16.03 2.80
C THR A 171 19.01 16.81 4.00
#